data_b8cd6fbff23bf3fa04016f48509990c7
#
_entry.id   b8cd6fbff23bf3fa04016f48509990c7
#
_cell.length_a   1.000
_cell.length_b   1.000
_cell.length_c   1.000
_cell.angle_alpha   90.00
_cell.angle_beta   90.00
_cell.angle_gamma   90.00
#
_symmetry.space_group_name_H-M   'P 1'
#
loop_
_entity.id
_entity.type
_entity.pdbx_description
1 polymer ?
#
loop_
_entity_poly.entity_id
_entity_poly.type
_entity_poly.pdbx_seq_one_letter_code
_entity_poly.pdbx_strand_id
1 'polypeptide(L)'
;MLMKMFALRHHYFTEPWNLFDFGVVMMSLASLFLSDLIEKYFVSPTLLRVVRVVKVGRILRLIKSARGIRTLLFSLIMSLPALLNIGLLLFLVMFILAVFGMSLFKNVKIRPGFNDVHNFKTFFKTFILLFQMATTAGWDGTLNAIFDDSDCKTADPEIGEQGDCGSFAVGIAFCVAHLLIS
;
A
#
# COMPACT_ATOMS: atom_id res chain seq x y z
N MET A 1 10.20 11.06 32.17
CA MET A 1 10.83 11.61 30.97
C MET A 1 11.62 12.86 31.28
N LEU A 2 11.03 13.94 31.77
CA LEU A 2 11.71 15.21 32.08
C LEU A 2 12.94 15.04 32.99
N MET A 3 12.84 14.28 34.09
CA MET A 3 13.98 14.01 34.97
C MET A 3 15.15 13.30 34.27
N LYS A 4 14.86 12.35 33.34
CA LYS A 4 15.87 11.66 32.54
C LYS A 4 16.54 12.60 31.54
N MET A 5 15.77 13.50 30.96
CA MET A 5 16.26 14.53 30.02
C MET A 5 17.18 15.54 30.71
N PHE A 6 16.85 15.94 31.95
CA PHE A 6 17.70 16.80 32.76
C PHE A 6 18.99 16.10 33.21
N ALA A 7 18.91 14.83 33.58
CA ALA A 7 20.05 14.05 34.07
C ALA A 7 21.07 13.68 32.95
N LEU A 8 20.60 13.34 31.76
CA LEU A 8 21.45 12.90 30.65
C LEU A 8 21.84 14.00 29.67
N ARG A 9 21.21 15.19 29.72
CA ARG A 9 21.48 16.31 28.80
C ARG A 9 21.62 15.85 27.35
N HIS A 10 22.77 16.11 26.70
CA HIS A 10 23.06 15.72 25.32
C HIS A 10 23.03 14.22 25.07
N HIS A 11 23.43 13.39 26.03
CA HIS A 11 23.45 11.92 25.91
C HIS A 11 22.04 11.30 25.85
N TYR A 12 20.99 12.05 26.19
CA TYR A 12 19.62 11.56 26.08
C TYR A 12 19.24 11.21 24.62
N PHE A 13 19.66 12.02 23.67
CA PHE A 13 19.36 11.86 22.25
C PHE A 13 20.28 10.87 21.52
N THR A 14 21.38 10.47 22.13
CA THR A 14 22.30 9.48 21.55
C THR A 14 21.76 8.06 21.69
N GLU A 15 20.91 7.81 22.69
CA GLU A 15 20.30 6.50 22.91
C GLU A 15 18.98 6.32 22.12
N PRO A 16 18.90 5.37 21.18
CA PRO A 16 17.73 5.19 20.31
C PRO A 16 16.43 4.92 21.10
N TRP A 17 16.51 4.28 22.26
CA TRP A 17 15.35 4.02 23.12
C TRP A 17 14.82 5.25 23.84
N ASN A 18 15.68 6.21 24.15
CA ASN A 18 15.26 7.48 24.71
C ASN A 18 14.63 8.37 23.64
N LEU A 19 15.18 8.31 22.40
CA LEU A 19 14.59 9.00 21.23
C LEU A 19 13.20 8.44 20.92
N PHE A 20 13.01 7.12 20.99
CA PHE A 20 11.71 6.48 20.82
C PHE A 20 10.71 6.95 21.90
N ASP A 21 11.11 6.99 23.17
CA ASP A 21 10.29 7.51 24.28
C ASP A 21 9.89 8.98 24.04
N PHE A 22 10.84 9.78 23.57
CA PHE A 22 10.58 11.18 23.21
C PHE A 22 9.57 11.30 22.08
N GLY A 23 9.74 10.52 21.00
CA GLY A 23 8.82 10.49 19.88
C GLY A 23 7.40 10.11 20.26
N VAL A 24 7.23 9.07 21.08
CA VAL A 24 5.89 8.64 21.57
C VAL A 24 5.24 9.72 22.45
N VAL A 25 6.01 10.43 23.27
CA VAL A 25 5.47 11.54 24.08
C VAL A 25 5.10 12.73 23.21
N MET A 26 5.96 13.11 22.25
CA MET A 26 5.66 14.20 21.32
C MET A 26 4.43 13.89 20.46
N MET A 27 4.33 12.66 19.95
CA MET A 27 3.14 12.21 19.21
C MET A 27 1.87 12.27 20.10
N SER A 28 1.99 11.90 21.38
CA SER A 28 0.88 11.97 22.33
C SER A 28 0.47 13.41 22.62
N LEU A 29 1.41 14.34 22.75
CA LEU A 29 1.12 15.77 22.92
C LEU A 29 0.54 16.37 21.64
N ALA A 30 1.15 16.07 20.47
CA ALA A 30 0.64 16.51 19.19
C ALA A 30 -0.81 16.04 18.98
N SER A 31 -1.15 14.80 19.35
CA SER A 31 -2.52 14.31 19.25
C SER A 31 -3.53 15.06 20.13
N LEU A 32 -3.11 15.62 21.27
CA LEU A 32 -3.97 16.46 22.11
C LEU A 32 -4.20 17.81 21.43
N PHE A 33 -3.14 18.48 20.98
CA PHE A 33 -3.26 19.76 20.27
C PHE A 33 -4.02 19.62 18.94
N LEU A 34 -3.75 18.54 18.17
CA LEU A 34 -4.48 18.30 16.94
C LEU A 34 -5.96 18.01 17.19
N SER A 35 -6.31 17.29 18.26
CA SER A 35 -7.74 17.03 18.55
C SER A 35 -8.51 18.33 18.75
N ASP A 36 -7.95 19.27 19.52
CA ASP A 36 -8.59 20.57 19.79
C ASP A 36 -8.67 21.45 18.52
N LEU A 37 -7.64 21.41 17.67
CA LEU A 37 -7.63 22.13 16.41
C LEU A 37 -8.59 21.52 15.37
N ILE A 38 -8.63 20.18 15.27
CA ILE A 38 -9.52 19.48 14.34
C ILE A 38 -10.98 19.67 14.76
N GLU A 39 -11.28 19.63 16.06
CA GLU A 39 -12.63 19.85 16.57
C GLU A 39 -13.09 21.30 16.32
N LYS A 40 -12.17 22.26 16.34
CA LYS A 40 -12.46 23.69 16.11
C LYS A 40 -12.55 24.09 14.64
N TYR A 41 -11.76 23.46 13.75
CA TYR A 41 -11.64 23.88 12.34
C TYR A 41 -12.11 22.83 11.33
N PHE A 42 -12.13 21.54 11.67
CA PHE A 42 -12.45 20.43 10.75
C PHE A 42 -13.40 19.44 11.41
N VAL A 43 -14.68 19.59 11.16
CA VAL A 43 -15.74 18.69 11.66
C VAL A 43 -15.81 17.38 10.85
N SER A 44 -14.67 16.76 10.50
CA SER A 44 -14.68 15.45 9.86
C SER A 44 -14.63 14.32 10.90
N PRO A 45 -15.70 13.50 11.03
CA PRO A 45 -15.74 12.39 11.99
C PRO A 45 -14.64 11.35 11.74
N THR A 46 -14.14 11.25 10.51
CA THR A 46 -13.04 10.34 10.12
C THR A 46 -11.73 10.77 10.77
N LEU A 47 -11.40 12.06 10.80
CA LEU A 47 -10.18 12.57 11.42
C LEU A 47 -10.19 12.36 12.94
N LEU A 48 -11.33 12.54 13.61
CA LEU A 48 -11.46 12.24 15.04
C LEU A 48 -11.21 10.77 15.35
N ARG A 49 -11.60 9.87 14.45
CA ARG A 49 -11.33 8.43 14.58
C ARG A 49 -9.84 8.12 14.47
N VAL A 50 -9.12 8.74 13.52
CA VAL A 50 -7.66 8.60 13.36
C VAL A 50 -6.92 9.11 14.61
N VAL A 51 -7.31 10.25 15.15
CA VAL A 51 -6.70 10.80 16.39
C VAL A 51 -6.87 9.84 17.58
N ARG A 52 -8.02 9.15 17.69
CA ARG A 52 -8.20 8.12 18.72
C ARG A 52 -7.24 6.96 18.57
N VAL A 53 -6.97 6.51 17.33
CA VAL A 53 -6.00 5.43 17.06
C VAL A 53 -4.58 5.86 17.47
N VAL A 54 -4.19 7.11 17.22
CA VAL A 54 -2.89 7.64 17.66
C VAL A 54 -2.73 7.58 19.18
N LYS A 55 -3.82 7.78 19.94
CA LYS A 55 -3.80 7.64 21.41
C LYS A 55 -3.46 6.22 21.87
N VAL A 56 -3.80 5.19 21.08
CA VAL A 56 -3.43 3.79 21.35
C VAL A 56 -1.92 3.58 21.26
N GLY A 57 -1.19 4.42 20.52
CA GLY A 57 0.27 4.42 20.44
C GLY A 57 0.99 4.50 21.81
N ARG A 58 0.28 4.92 22.89
CA ARG A 58 0.82 4.87 24.25
C ARG A 58 1.20 3.45 24.69
N ILE A 59 0.53 2.43 24.14
CA ILE A 59 0.82 1.01 24.43
C ILE A 59 2.21 0.63 23.94
N LEU A 60 2.75 1.32 22.92
CA LEU A 60 4.12 1.10 22.43
C LEU A 60 5.19 1.32 23.53
N ARG A 61 4.87 2.05 24.60
CA ARG A 61 5.77 2.15 25.76
C ARG A 61 6.01 0.81 26.45
N LEU A 62 5.05 -0.12 26.39
CA LEU A 62 5.19 -1.44 27.00
C LEU A 62 6.27 -2.25 26.30
N ILE A 63 6.55 -1.99 25.02
CA ILE A 63 7.62 -2.63 24.24
C ILE A 63 8.98 -2.41 24.91
N LYS A 64 9.20 -1.23 25.49
CA LYS A 64 10.45 -0.92 26.20
C LYS A 64 10.68 -1.82 27.41
N SER A 65 9.63 -2.25 28.08
CA SER A 65 9.69 -3.13 29.25
C SER A 65 9.98 -4.59 28.87
N ALA A 66 9.59 -5.02 27.67
CA ALA A 66 9.71 -6.40 27.21
C ALA A 66 11.02 -6.62 26.44
N ARG A 67 12.02 -7.25 27.09
CA ARG A 67 13.34 -7.51 26.50
C ARG A 67 13.24 -8.33 25.20
N GLY A 68 12.38 -9.36 25.15
CA GLY A 68 12.20 -10.20 23.96
C GLY A 68 11.68 -9.40 22.76
N ILE A 69 10.67 -8.57 22.95
CA ILE A 69 10.10 -7.71 21.89
C ILE A 69 11.15 -6.73 21.37
N ARG A 70 11.98 -6.18 22.24
CA ARG A 70 13.07 -5.27 21.86
C ARG A 70 14.08 -5.95 20.93
N THR A 71 14.49 -7.19 21.25
CA THR A 71 15.41 -7.96 20.43
C THR A 71 14.83 -8.27 19.06
N LEU A 72 13.55 -8.65 19.00
CA LEU A 72 12.84 -8.90 17.75
C LEU A 72 12.73 -7.64 16.88
N LEU A 73 12.39 -6.50 17.48
CA LEU A 73 12.34 -5.21 16.76
C LEU A 73 13.70 -4.80 16.23
N PHE A 74 14.77 -5.01 17.01
CA PHE A 74 16.12 -4.70 16.55
C PHE A 74 16.52 -5.58 15.36
N SER A 75 16.24 -6.89 15.43
CA SER A 75 16.48 -7.82 14.31
C SER A 75 15.68 -7.41 13.06
N LEU A 76 14.42 -7.00 13.23
CA LEU A 76 13.58 -6.51 12.14
C LEU A 76 14.18 -5.25 11.48
N ILE A 77 14.61 -4.27 12.29
CA ILE A 77 15.22 -3.03 11.78
C ILE A 77 16.52 -3.33 11.03
N MET A 78 17.33 -4.26 11.54
CA MET A 78 18.58 -4.66 10.87
C MET A 78 18.35 -5.41 9.55
N SER A 79 17.22 -6.13 9.41
CA SER A 79 16.85 -6.80 8.16
C SER A 79 16.16 -5.87 7.14
N LEU A 80 15.66 -4.71 7.58
CA LEU A 80 14.91 -3.77 6.76
C LEU A 80 15.65 -3.31 5.48
N PRO A 81 16.98 -3.02 5.50
CA PRO A 81 17.71 -2.63 4.30
C PRO A 81 17.68 -3.73 3.21
N ALA A 82 17.81 -5.00 3.62
CA ALA A 82 17.71 -6.12 2.68
C ALA A 82 16.30 -6.26 2.10
N LEU A 83 15.27 -6.11 2.93
CA LEU A 83 13.87 -6.10 2.51
C LEU A 83 13.55 -4.94 1.58
N LEU A 84 14.13 -3.76 1.80
CA LEU A 84 13.96 -2.61 0.91
C LEU A 84 14.55 -2.86 -0.48
N ASN A 85 15.72 -3.48 -0.58
CA ASN A 85 16.31 -3.82 -1.87
C ASN A 85 15.43 -4.78 -2.68
N ILE A 86 14.93 -5.83 -2.03
CA ILE A 86 13.99 -6.78 -2.66
C ILE A 86 12.68 -6.08 -3.01
N GLY A 87 12.16 -5.26 -2.12
CA GLY A 87 10.94 -4.49 -2.34
C GLY A 87 11.05 -3.51 -3.51
N LEU A 88 12.20 -2.85 -3.68
CA LEU A 88 12.46 -1.96 -4.82
C LEU A 88 12.52 -2.74 -6.14
N LEU A 89 13.15 -3.93 -6.14
CA LEU A 89 13.15 -4.79 -7.31
C LEU A 89 11.74 -5.23 -7.68
N LEU A 90 10.96 -5.70 -6.70
CA LEU A 90 9.56 -6.08 -6.91
C LEU A 90 8.74 -4.89 -7.42
N PHE A 91 8.91 -3.71 -6.84
CA PHE A 91 8.24 -2.49 -7.30
C PHE A 91 8.58 -2.16 -8.76
N LEU A 92 9.86 -2.29 -9.16
CA LEU A 92 10.28 -2.06 -10.54
C LEU A 92 9.61 -3.04 -11.50
N VAL A 93 9.59 -4.33 -11.16
CA VAL A 93 8.92 -5.37 -11.96
C VAL A 93 7.42 -5.07 -12.08
N MET A 94 6.77 -4.77 -10.97
CA MET A 94 5.35 -4.40 -10.93
C MET A 94 5.06 -3.13 -11.75
N PHE A 95 5.97 -2.15 -11.71
CA PHE A 95 5.87 -0.94 -12.53
C PHE A 95 5.87 -1.26 -14.03
N ILE A 96 6.82 -2.08 -14.48
CA ILE A 96 6.93 -2.50 -15.89
C ILE A 96 5.66 -3.25 -16.30
N LEU A 97 5.24 -4.24 -15.51
CA LEU A 97 4.04 -5.02 -15.78
C LEU A 97 2.76 -4.17 -15.76
N ALA A 98 2.68 -3.14 -14.90
CA ALA A 98 1.56 -2.22 -14.88
C ALA A 98 1.47 -1.40 -16.17
N VAL A 99 2.58 -0.85 -16.66
CA VAL A 99 2.63 -0.12 -17.94
C VAL A 99 2.26 -1.05 -19.10
N PHE A 100 2.79 -2.27 -19.09
CA PHE A 100 2.49 -3.27 -20.11
C PHE A 100 1.02 -3.71 -20.08
N GLY A 101 0.48 -4.02 -18.89
CA GLY A 101 -0.93 -4.38 -18.70
C GLY A 101 -1.89 -3.26 -19.13
N MET A 102 -1.56 -1.99 -18.83
CA MET A 102 -2.35 -0.86 -19.33
C MET A 102 -2.34 -0.80 -20.86
N SER A 103 -1.20 -1.01 -21.50
CA SER A 103 -1.12 -0.96 -22.97
C SER A 103 -1.97 -2.03 -23.65
N LEU A 104 -2.10 -3.19 -23.00
CA LEU A 104 -2.87 -4.32 -23.53
C LEU A 104 -4.37 -4.25 -23.22
N PHE A 105 -4.74 -3.81 -22.00
CA PHE A 105 -6.08 -4.01 -21.46
C PHE A 105 -6.83 -2.73 -21.07
N LYS A 106 -6.28 -1.54 -21.31
CA LYS A 106 -6.93 -0.27 -20.92
C LYS A 106 -8.31 -0.06 -21.56
N ASN A 107 -8.52 -0.63 -22.75
CA ASN A 107 -9.77 -0.48 -23.51
C ASN A 107 -10.81 -1.54 -23.12
N VAL A 108 -10.42 -2.59 -22.40
CA VAL A 108 -11.34 -3.65 -21.98
C VAL A 108 -12.44 -3.06 -21.11
N LYS A 109 -13.69 -3.42 -21.44
CA LYS A 109 -14.90 -2.96 -20.76
C LYS A 109 -14.87 -3.36 -19.28
N ILE A 110 -15.35 -2.48 -18.40
CA ILE A 110 -15.50 -2.79 -16.97
C ILE A 110 -16.65 -3.81 -16.80
N ARG A 111 -16.35 -4.95 -16.18
CA ARG A 111 -17.24 -6.09 -16.00
C ARG A 111 -17.05 -6.72 -14.62
N PRO A 112 -17.86 -7.70 -14.21
CA PRO A 112 -17.57 -8.48 -13.00
C PRO A 112 -16.15 -9.04 -13.03
N GLY A 113 -15.36 -8.71 -12.00
CA GLY A 113 -13.90 -8.92 -11.94
C GLY A 113 -13.08 -7.63 -12.07
N PHE A 114 -13.58 -6.61 -12.75
CA PHE A 114 -13.09 -5.25 -12.72
C PHE A 114 -14.06 -4.34 -11.95
N ASN A 115 -13.51 -3.38 -11.22
CA ASN A 115 -14.29 -2.36 -10.53
C ASN A 115 -13.62 -0.99 -10.66
N ASP A 116 -14.19 0.03 -10.03
CA ASP A 116 -13.66 1.40 -10.11
C ASP A 116 -12.25 1.55 -9.55
N VAL A 117 -11.81 0.65 -8.69
CA VAL A 117 -10.48 0.65 -8.07
C VAL A 117 -9.51 -0.30 -8.78
N HIS A 118 -9.98 -1.48 -9.18
CA HIS A 118 -9.18 -2.55 -9.78
C HIS A 118 -9.52 -2.67 -11.26
N ASN A 119 -8.75 -2.01 -12.11
CA ASN A 119 -8.88 -2.06 -13.57
C ASN A 119 -7.58 -1.60 -14.24
N PHE A 120 -7.48 -1.75 -15.58
CA PHE A 120 -6.31 -1.35 -16.36
C PHE A 120 -6.38 0.06 -16.96
N LYS A 121 -7.32 0.91 -16.54
CA LYS A 121 -7.52 2.24 -17.16
C LYS A 121 -6.45 3.27 -16.79
N THR A 122 -5.92 3.20 -15.57
CA THR A 122 -4.89 4.14 -15.09
C THR A 122 -3.77 3.39 -14.37
N PHE A 123 -2.58 3.98 -14.34
CA PHE A 123 -1.40 3.37 -13.73
C PHE A 123 -1.64 2.92 -12.28
N PHE A 124 -2.16 3.78 -11.42
CA PHE A 124 -2.36 3.46 -10.01
C PHE A 124 -3.39 2.32 -9.81
N LYS A 125 -4.47 2.31 -10.58
CA LYS A 125 -5.48 1.25 -10.51
C LYS A 125 -4.92 -0.08 -11.00
N THR A 126 -4.16 -0.05 -12.09
CA THR A 126 -3.45 -1.23 -12.61
C THR A 126 -2.42 -1.73 -11.60
N PHE A 127 -1.65 -0.84 -11.01
CA PHE A 127 -0.66 -1.23 -10.01
C PHE A 127 -1.30 -1.89 -8.77
N ILE A 128 -2.42 -1.35 -8.26
CA ILE A 128 -3.18 -1.94 -7.15
C ILE A 128 -3.74 -3.31 -7.55
N LEU A 129 -4.27 -3.44 -8.77
CA LEU A 129 -4.76 -4.71 -9.30
C LEU A 129 -3.65 -5.76 -9.37
N LEU A 130 -2.49 -5.41 -9.92
CA LEU A 130 -1.35 -6.31 -10.00
C LEU A 130 -0.79 -6.67 -8.62
N PHE A 131 -0.74 -5.71 -7.70
CA PHE A 131 -0.35 -5.98 -6.33
C PHE A 131 -1.29 -6.98 -5.64
N GLN A 132 -2.60 -6.85 -5.88
CA GLN A 132 -3.58 -7.82 -5.40
C GLN A 132 -3.32 -9.20 -6.03
N MET A 133 -3.11 -9.27 -7.34
CA MET A 133 -2.82 -10.52 -8.05
C MET A 133 -1.50 -11.18 -7.61
N ALA A 134 -0.48 -10.40 -7.24
CA ALA A 134 0.78 -10.91 -6.69
C ALA A 134 0.58 -11.71 -5.40
N THR A 135 -0.47 -11.38 -4.62
CA THR A 135 -0.88 -12.17 -3.45
C THR A 135 -1.79 -13.35 -3.81
N THR A 136 -1.92 -13.68 -5.09
CA THR A 136 -2.86 -14.68 -5.63
C THR A 136 -4.34 -14.40 -5.39
N ALA A 137 -4.69 -13.17 -5.01
CA ALA A 137 -6.07 -12.78 -4.77
C ALA A 137 -6.73 -12.21 -6.03
N GLY A 138 -7.90 -12.71 -6.40
CA GLY A 138 -8.76 -12.15 -7.46
C GLY A 138 -8.21 -12.26 -8.89
N TRP A 139 -7.17 -13.08 -9.13
CA TRP A 139 -6.63 -13.30 -10.46
C TRP A 139 -7.64 -13.95 -11.42
N ASP A 140 -8.45 -14.84 -10.89
CA ASP A 140 -9.54 -15.54 -11.61
C ASP A 140 -10.61 -14.56 -12.10
N GLY A 141 -11.04 -13.63 -11.25
CA GLY A 141 -11.99 -12.59 -11.61
C GLY A 141 -11.44 -11.64 -12.67
N THR A 142 -10.17 -11.27 -12.56
CA THR A 142 -9.46 -10.44 -13.55
C THR A 142 -9.37 -11.17 -14.89
N LEU A 143 -9.04 -12.45 -14.88
CA LEU A 143 -8.93 -13.27 -16.07
C LEU A 143 -10.29 -13.43 -16.76
N ASN A 144 -11.33 -13.72 -15.99
CA ASN A 144 -12.70 -13.80 -16.50
C ASN A 144 -13.18 -12.48 -17.12
N ALA A 145 -12.84 -11.34 -16.51
CA ALA A 145 -13.18 -10.03 -17.06
C ALA A 145 -12.50 -9.73 -18.40
N ILE A 146 -11.31 -10.28 -18.64
CA ILE A 146 -10.61 -10.19 -19.92
C ILE A 146 -11.22 -11.15 -20.96
N PHE A 147 -11.70 -12.33 -20.55
CA PHE A 147 -12.21 -13.36 -21.46
C PHE A 147 -13.65 -13.18 -21.89
N ASP A 148 -14.43 -12.48 -21.12
CA ASP A 148 -15.85 -12.34 -21.37
C ASP A 148 -16.10 -11.53 -22.66
N ASP A 149 -16.51 -12.23 -23.72
CA ASP A 149 -16.83 -11.64 -25.02
C ASP A 149 -18.34 -11.36 -25.20
N SER A 150 -19.16 -11.61 -24.18
CA SER A 150 -20.62 -11.59 -24.27
C SER A 150 -21.22 -10.23 -24.63
N ASP A 151 -20.52 -9.13 -24.33
CA ASP A 151 -21.06 -7.76 -24.49
C ASP A 151 -19.94 -6.77 -24.87
N CYS A 152 -19.01 -7.19 -25.71
CA CYS A 152 -17.92 -6.35 -26.21
C CYS A 152 -18.04 -6.07 -27.71
N LYS A 153 -17.45 -4.96 -28.13
CA LYS A 153 -17.36 -4.59 -29.55
C LYS A 153 -15.98 -4.95 -30.08
N THR A 154 -15.95 -5.69 -31.18
CA THR A 154 -14.69 -5.94 -31.91
C THR A 154 -14.20 -4.65 -32.56
N ALA A 155 -12.89 -4.52 -32.70
CA ALA A 155 -12.29 -3.38 -33.39
C ALA A 155 -12.73 -3.38 -34.86
N ASP A 156 -13.23 -2.27 -35.34
CA ASP A 156 -13.51 -2.06 -36.77
C ASP A 156 -12.50 -1.07 -37.36
N PRO A 157 -11.52 -1.57 -38.12
CA PRO A 157 -10.48 -0.72 -38.70
C PRO A 157 -10.99 0.23 -39.79
N GLU A 158 -12.17 -0.05 -40.40
CA GLU A 158 -12.73 0.80 -41.44
C GLU A 158 -13.36 2.09 -40.87
N ILE A 159 -13.90 2.01 -39.62
CA ILE A 159 -14.54 3.13 -38.95
C ILE A 159 -13.60 3.80 -37.93
N GLY A 160 -12.40 3.19 -37.67
CA GLY A 160 -11.43 3.69 -36.70
C GLY A 160 -11.86 3.47 -35.23
N GLU A 161 -12.87 2.64 -34.98
CA GLU A 161 -13.29 2.29 -33.63
C GLU A 161 -12.35 1.26 -33.01
N GLN A 162 -11.80 1.62 -31.84
CA GLN A 162 -11.03 0.69 -31.02
C GLN A 162 -11.97 -0.28 -30.32
N GLY A 163 -11.76 -1.59 -30.53
CA GLY A 163 -12.52 -2.61 -29.81
C GLY A 163 -12.31 -2.58 -28.30
N ASP A 164 -13.31 -3.02 -27.55
CA ASP A 164 -13.27 -3.13 -26.09
C ASP A 164 -13.29 -4.60 -25.61
N CYS A 165 -13.08 -5.55 -26.54
CA CYS A 165 -12.90 -6.97 -26.23
C CYS A 165 -11.47 -7.26 -25.78
N GLY A 166 -11.34 -8.12 -24.75
CA GLY A 166 -10.05 -8.66 -24.37
C GLY A 166 -9.63 -9.83 -25.28
N SER A 167 -8.36 -10.21 -25.20
CA SER A 167 -7.83 -11.39 -25.91
C SER A 167 -7.54 -12.51 -24.91
N PHE A 168 -8.14 -13.68 -25.14
CA PHE A 168 -7.95 -14.87 -24.31
C PHE A 168 -6.47 -15.27 -24.16
N ALA A 169 -5.78 -15.41 -25.28
CA ALA A 169 -4.38 -15.84 -25.28
C ALA A 169 -3.45 -14.83 -24.59
N VAL A 170 -3.66 -13.54 -24.87
CA VAL A 170 -2.86 -12.45 -24.28
C VAL A 170 -3.16 -12.32 -22.78
N GLY A 171 -4.43 -12.47 -22.37
CA GLY A 171 -4.84 -12.45 -20.97
C GLY A 171 -4.19 -13.55 -20.14
N ILE A 172 -4.24 -14.82 -20.63
CA ILE A 172 -3.56 -15.93 -19.96
C ILE A 172 -2.06 -15.69 -19.89
N ALA A 173 -1.42 -15.38 -21.01
CA ALA A 173 0.02 -15.17 -21.05
C ALA A 173 0.46 -14.08 -20.07
N PHE A 174 -0.27 -12.97 -20.00
CA PHE A 174 0.00 -11.89 -19.08
C PHE A 174 -0.18 -12.29 -17.61
N CYS A 175 -1.32 -12.93 -17.27
CA CYS A 175 -1.59 -13.36 -15.89
C CYS A 175 -0.58 -14.41 -15.42
N VAL A 176 -0.27 -15.41 -16.25
CA VAL A 176 0.72 -16.45 -15.92
C VAL A 176 2.12 -15.83 -15.77
N ALA A 177 2.54 -14.97 -16.69
CA ALA A 177 3.82 -14.28 -16.59
C ALA A 177 3.89 -13.44 -15.30
N HIS A 178 2.81 -12.71 -14.97
CA HIS A 178 2.75 -11.93 -13.75
C HIS A 178 2.87 -12.80 -12.50
N LEU A 179 2.11 -13.89 -12.39
CA LEU A 179 2.14 -14.79 -11.23
C LEU A 179 3.46 -15.56 -11.07
N LEU A 180 4.19 -15.79 -12.17
CA LEU A 180 5.50 -16.46 -12.12
C LEU A 180 6.63 -15.50 -11.72
N ILE A 181 6.50 -14.22 -12.03
CA ILE A 181 7.56 -13.23 -11.81
C ILE A 181 7.38 -12.53 -10.46
N SER A 182 6.13 -12.33 -9.99
CA SER A 182 5.83 -11.68 -8.72
C SER A 182 5.93 -12.64 -7.53
#